data_b8a322525f18360755210068cb4c1edb
#
_entry.id   b8a322525f18360755210068cb4c1edb
#
_cell.length_a   1.000
_cell.length_b   1.000
_cell.length_c   1.000
_cell.angle_alpha   90.00
_cell.angle_beta   90.00
_cell.angle_gamma   90.00
#
_symmetry.space_group_name_H-M   'P 1'
#
loop_
_entity.id
_entity.type
_entity.pdbx_description
1 polymer ?
#
loop_
_entity_poly.entity_id
_entity_poly.type
_entity_poly.pdbx_seq_one_letter_code
_entity_poly.pdbx_strand_id
1 'polypeptide(L)'
;MHPDAKTFTSLPRAGTNRAALLLAEIGDCRSRFPDDTALAAAAGVAPSTRTSGKRHHVAFRHSCDQKLREALIDFAADSRRAGPWAADIYDRARARDKQHPHAVRILARAWLRVIWRCWNDHTAYDPDRHTGLKQHLAPAAA
;
A
#
# COMPACT_ATOMS: atom_id res chain seq x y z
N MET A 1 24.49 -0.86 5.66
CA MET A 1 23.15 -0.62 5.13
C MET A 1 22.18 -1.68 5.63
N HIS A 2 21.01 -1.29 6.03
CA HIS A 2 20.01 -2.24 6.53
C HIS A 2 19.62 -3.25 5.46
N PRO A 3 19.47 -4.54 5.80
CA PRO A 3 19.16 -5.58 4.79
C PRO A 3 17.87 -5.33 4.01
N ASP A 4 16.88 -4.70 4.64
CA ASP A 4 15.59 -4.42 3.99
C ASP A 4 15.57 -3.11 3.21
N ALA A 5 16.66 -2.34 3.22
CA ALA A 5 16.70 -1.06 2.52
C ALA A 5 16.42 -1.20 1.02
N LYS A 6 16.92 -2.25 0.39
CA LYS A 6 16.69 -2.47 -1.03
C LYS A 6 15.21 -2.69 -1.36
N THR A 7 14.49 -3.38 -0.49
CA THR A 7 13.06 -3.58 -0.68
C THR A 7 12.32 -2.25 -0.77
N PHE A 8 12.58 -1.36 0.18
CA PHE A 8 11.85 -0.11 0.23
C PHE A 8 12.32 0.90 -0.82
N THR A 9 13.62 0.94 -1.13
CA THR A 9 14.12 1.84 -2.18
C THR A 9 13.73 1.39 -3.58
N SER A 10 13.40 0.13 -3.76
CA SER A 10 12.93 -0.39 -5.05
C SER A 10 11.52 0.03 -5.41
N LEU A 11 10.74 0.51 -4.44
CA LEU A 11 9.37 0.95 -4.70
C LEU A 11 9.37 2.20 -5.60
N PRO A 12 8.43 2.29 -6.55
CA PRO A 12 8.46 3.35 -7.55
C PRO A 12 8.23 4.71 -6.89
N ARG A 13 9.11 5.65 -7.18
CA ARG A 13 9.07 7.03 -6.68
C ARG A 13 9.15 7.16 -5.16
N ALA A 14 9.60 6.09 -4.48
CA ALA A 14 9.75 6.17 -3.03
C ALA A 14 10.89 7.11 -2.61
N GLY A 15 11.97 7.08 -3.36
CA GLY A 15 13.14 7.87 -3.00
C GLY A 15 13.77 7.38 -1.71
N THR A 16 14.72 8.12 -1.21
CA THR A 16 15.45 7.75 0.01
C THR A 16 14.61 8.03 1.26
N ASN A 17 13.97 9.19 1.31
CA ASN A 17 13.25 9.61 2.52
C ASN A 17 12.01 8.76 2.82
N ARG A 18 11.18 8.53 1.82
CA ARG A 18 10.00 7.69 2.02
C ARG A 18 10.38 6.26 2.32
N ALA A 19 11.38 5.74 1.61
CA ALA A 19 11.88 4.39 1.87
C ALA A 19 12.37 4.25 3.32
N ALA A 20 13.11 5.24 3.80
CA ALA A 20 13.61 5.23 5.16
C ALA A 20 12.47 5.30 6.18
N LEU A 21 11.45 6.12 5.94
CA LEU A 21 10.30 6.21 6.82
C LEU A 21 9.52 4.91 6.87
N LEU A 22 9.26 4.29 5.73
CA LEU A 22 8.57 3.01 5.67
C LEU A 22 9.36 1.93 6.40
N LEU A 23 10.66 1.86 6.16
CA LEU A 23 11.51 0.90 6.84
C LEU A 23 11.52 1.12 8.36
N ALA A 24 11.63 2.37 8.79
CA ALA A 24 11.68 2.69 10.21
C ALA A 24 10.40 2.26 10.94
N GLU A 25 9.25 2.46 10.32
CA GLU A 25 7.97 2.16 10.95
C GLU A 25 7.56 0.70 10.81
N ILE A 26 7.87 0.06 9.69
CA ILE A 26 7.57 -1.36 9.49
C ILE A 26 8.58 -2.23 10.24
N GLY A 27 9.85 -1.86 10.20
CA GLY A 27 10.90 -2.59 10.87
C GLY A 27 11.30 -3.86 10.16
N ASP A 28 11.97 -4.74 10.89
CA ASP A 28 12.52 -5.97 10.33
C ASP A 28 12.02 -7.24 11.02
N CYS A 29 11.13 -7.12 11.98
CA CYS A 29 10.58 -8.27 12.70
C CYS A 29 9.36 -8.83 11.95
N ARG A 30 9.55 -9.91 11.21
CA ARG A 30 8.49 -10.50 10.38
C ARG A 30 7.30 -10.99 11.20
N SER A 31 7.54 -11.46 12.41
CA SER A 31 6.45 -11.95 13.26
C SER A 31 5.50 -10.84 13.72
N ARG A 32 5.91 -9.59 13.63
CA ARG A 32 5.08 -8.44 14.00
C ARG A 32 3.88 -8.29 13.05
N PHE A 33 4.08 -8.64 11.78
CA PHE A 33 3.02 -8.57 10.77
C PHE A 33 2.95 -9.89 10.02
N PRO A 34 2.17 -10.85 10.55
CA PRO A 34 2.08 -12.19 9.96
C PRO A 34 1.42 -12.21 8.58
N ASP A 35 0.66 -11.18 8.26
CA ASP A 35 0.04 -11.03 6.95
C ASP A 35 -0.13 -9.54 6.60
N ASP A 36 -0.57 -9.27 5.39
CA ASP A 36 -0.77 -7.91 4.93
C ASP A 36 -1.93 -7.21 5.62
N THR A 37 -2.90 -7.98 6.11
CA THR A 37 -4.03 -7.42 6.87
C THR A 37 -3.56 -6.80 8.18
N ALA A 38 -2.64 -7.46 8.87
CA ALA A 38 -2.07 -6.93 10.11
C ALA A 38 -1.32 -5.63 9.86
N LEU A 39 -0.55 -5.57 8.78
CA LEU A 39 0.17 -4.37 8.41
C LEU A 39 -0.79 -3.24 8.03
N ALA A 40 -1.85 -3.55 7.29
CA ALA A 40 -2.86 -2.56 6.91
C ALA A 40 -3.58 -1.99 8.14
N ALA A 41 -3.84 -2.82 9.12
CA ALA A 41 -4.45 -2.36 10.37
C ALA A 41 -3.51 -1.39 11.11
N ALA A 42 -2.24 -1.73 11.20
CA ALA A 42 -1.25 -0.86 11.84
C ALA A 42 -1.13 0.49 11.14
N ALA A 43 -1.23 0.50 9.83
CA ALA A 43 -1.16 1.72 9.03
C ALA A 43 -2.48 2.50 8.96
N GLY A 44 -3.56 1.94 9.50
CA GLY A 44 -4.86 2.60 9.47
C GLY A 44 -5.51 2.69 8.10
N VAL A 45 -5.16 1.80 7.18
CA VAL A 45 -5.72 1.77 5.82
C VAL A 45 -6.53 0.52 5.54
N ALA A 46 -6.74 -0.33 6.54
CA ALA A 46 -7.62 -1.47 6.38
C ALA A 46 -9.05 -1.00 6.11
N PRO A 47 -9.82 -1.72 5.28
CA PRO A 47 -11.21 -1.35 5.07
C PRO A 47 -11.96 -1.45 6.41
N SER A 48 -12.77 -0.46 6.72
CA SER A 48 -13.57 -0.53 7.92
C SER A 48 -14.75 -1.44 7.68
N THR A 49 -14.79 -2.52 8.43
CA THR A 49 -15.96 -3.34 8.43
C THR A 49 -16.92 -2.78 9.42
N ARG A 50 -18.00 -2.35 8.95
CA ARG A 50 -18.97 -1.77 9.77
C ARG A 50 -20.05 -2.69 10.05
N THR A 51 -19.84 -3.72 10.67
CA THR A 51 -20.91 -4.62 10.89
C THR A 51 -21.82 -4.14 11.98
N SER A 52 -21.37 -3.84 13.09
CA SER A 52 -22.26 -3.58 14.18
C SER A 52 -21.88 -2.41 14.98
N GLY A 53 -20.76 -1.89 14.76
CA GLY A 53 -20.34 -0.97 15.72
C GLY A 53 -19.88 0.33 15.16
N LYS A 54 -20.70 1.26 15.17
CA LYS A 54 -20.32 2.61 14.86
C LYS A 54 -19.13 3.07 15.68
N ARG A 55 -19.03 2.59 16.91
CA ARG A 55 -17.97 2.97 17.83
C ARG A 55 -16.63 2.37 17.49
N HIS A 56 -16.63 1.18 16.93
CA HIS A 56 -15.40 0.52 16.54
C HIS A 56 -14.65 1.28 15.48
N HIS A 57 -15.36 1.91 14.60
CA HIS A 57 -14.79 2.67 13.51
C HIS A 57 -13.88 3.79 13.99
N VAL A 58 -14.32 4.52 15.00
CA VAL A 58 -13.56 5.64 15.54
C VAL A 58 -12.33 5.16 16.32
N ALA A 59 -12.53 4.18 17.20
CA ALA A 59 -11.45 3.65 18.01
C ALA A 59 -10.33 3.06 17.16
N PHE A 60 -10.69 2.39 16.09
CA PHE A 60 -9.72 1.78 15.20
C PHE A 60 -8.80 2.83 14.57
N ARG A 61 -9.35 3.95 14.12
CA ARG A 61 -8.56 5.01 13.51
C ARG A 61 -7.54 5.63 14.45
N HIS A 62 -7.88 5.72 15.72
CA HIS A 62 -6.99 6.33 16.70
C HIS A 62 -5.84 5.43 17.11
N SER A 63 -5.94 4.14 16.86
CA SER A 63 -4.91 3.21 17.26
C SER A 63 -3.88 2.90 16.19
N CYS A 64 -3.94 3.55 15.05
CA CYS A 64 -2.98 3.30 13.99
C CYS A 64 -1.67 4.07 14.18
N ASP A 65 -0.63 3.59 13.51
CA ASP A 65 0.66 4.27 13.46
C ASP A 65 0.55 5.44 12.47
N GLN A 66 0.46 6.64 13.01
CA GLN A 66 0.27 7.85 12.20
C GLN A 66 1.42 8.13 11.24
N LYS A 67 2.65 7.86 11.67
CA LYS A 67 3.82 8.09 10.81
C LYS A 67 3.84 7.14 9.63
N LEU A 68 3.52 5.88 9.88
CA LEU A 68 3.41 4.89 8.82
C LEU A 68 2.29 5.27 7.86
N ARG A 69 1.16 5.65 8.40
CA ARG A 69 0.01 6.05 7.59
C ARG A 69 0.35 7.22 6.68
N GLU A 70 0.96 8.27 7.22
CA GLU A 70 1.32 9.43 6.42
C GLU A 70 2.31 9.09 5.32
N ALA A 71 3.36 8.34 5.65
CA ALA A 71 4.35 7.94 4.66
C ALA A 71 3.72 7.09 3.56
N LEU A 72 2.84 6.17 3.93
CA LEU A 72 2.18 5.29 2.98
C LEU A 72 1.20 6.05 2.09
N ILE A 73 0.41 6.95 2.65
CA ILE A 73 -0.55 7.75 1.89
C ILE A 73 0.18 8.66 0.89
N ASP A 74 1.26 9.30 1.31
CA ASP A 74 2.06 10.15 0.42
C ASP A 74 2.66 9.33 -0.71
N PHE A 75 3.21 8.16 -0.38
CA PHE A 75 3.75 7.25 -1.37
C PHE A 75 2.68 6.82 -2.37
N ALA A 76 1.51 6.39 -1.86
CA ALA A 76 0.42 5.91 -2.72
C ALA A 76 -0.08 7.02 -3.65
N ALA A 77 -0.28 8.22 -3.14
CA ALA A 77 -0.76 9.33 -3.95
C ALA A 77 0.21 9.63 -5.10
N ASP A 78 1.50 9.60 -4.83
CA ASP A 78 2.52 9.88 -5.84
C ASP A 78 2.69 8.71 -6.82
N SER A 79 2.44 7.49 -6.38
CA SER A 79 2.63 6.29 -7.19
C SER A 79 1.73 6.23 -8.43
N ARG A 80 0.65 6.99 -8.46
CA ARG A 80 -0.22 7.08 -9.64
C ARG A 80 0.54 7.52 -10.89
N ARG A 81 1.63 8.25 -10.68
CA ARG A 81 2.45 8.77 -11.77
C ARG A 81 3.56 7.81 -12.17
N ALA A 82 3.72 6.73 -11.42
CA ALA A 82 4.83 5.80 -11.64
C ALA A 82 4.50 4.67 -12.60
N GLY A 83 3.23 4.35 -12.80
CA GLY A 83 2.87 3.27 -13.69
C GLY A 83 1.38 3.02 -13.76
N PRO A 84 0.95 2.18 -14.72
CA PRO A 84 -0.47 1.97 -14.98
C PRO A 84 -1.21 1.19 -13.90
N TRP A 85 -0.54 0.31 -13.16
CA TRP A 85 -1.20 -0.48 -12.13
C TRP A 85 -1.80 0.42 -11.04
N ALA A 86 -0.98 1.33 -10.51
CA ALA A 86 -1.43 2.24 -9.45
C ALA A 86 -2.47 3.23 -10.00
N ALA A 87 -2.22 3.78 -11.18
CA ALA A 87 -3.16 4.69 -11.81
C ALA A 87 -4.52 4.03 -12.01
N ASP A 88 -4.55 2.78 -12.46
CA ASP A 88 -5.80 2.06 -12.71
C ASP A 88 -6.62 1.88 -11.42
N ILE A 89 -5.97 1.48 -10.33
CA ILE A 89 -6.66 1.31 -9.05
C ILE A 89 -7.29 2.62 -8.60
N TYR A 90 -6.53 3.70 -8.68
CA TYR A 90 -7.02 5.02 -8.30
C TYR A 90 -8.18 5.47 -9.19
N ASP A 91 -8.03 5.34 -10.50
CA ASP A 91 -9.03 5.79 -11.46
C ASP A 91 -10.34 5.01 -11.32
N ARG A 92 -10.25 3.70 -11.07
CA ARG A 92 -11.45 2.89 -10.81
C ARG A 92 -12.18 3.32 -9.54
N ALA A 93 -11.44 3.68 -8.50
CA ALA A 93 -12.05 4.17 -7.27
C ALA A 93 -12.75 5.51 -7.52
N ARG A 94 -12.12 6.40 -8.27
CA ARG A 94 -12.74 7.68 -8.64
C ARG A 94 -13.99 7.46 -9.48
N ALA A 95 -13.98 6.50 -10.38
CA ALA A 95 -15.13 6.18 -11.22
C ALA A 95 -16.32 5.65 -10.40
N ARG A 96 -16.06 5.12 -9.21
CA ARG A 96 -17.12 4.70 -8.28
C ARG A 96 -17.51 5.80 -7.31
N ASP A 97 -17.28 7.03 -7.69
CA ASP A 97 -17.62 8.23 -6.89
C ASP A 97 -16.86 8.34 -5.55
N LYS A 98 -15.73 7.68 -5.42
CA LYS A 98 -14.91 7.85 -4.24
C LYS A 98 -14.14 9.16 -4.32
N GLN A 99 -14.13 9.91 -3.24
CA GLN A 99 -13.36 11.15 -3.16
C GLN A 99 -11.86 10.83 -3.19
N HIS A 100 -11.05 11.82 -3.53
CA HIS A 100 -9.61 11.65 -3.66
C HIS A 100 -8.97 10.99 -2.42
N PRO A 101 -9.22 11.45 -1.18
CA PRO A 101 -8.60 10.79 -0.03
C PRO A 101 -8.98 9.33 0.10
N HIS A 102 -10.21 8.97 -0.20
CA HIS A 102 -10.67 7.59 -0.15
C HIS A 102 -10.02 6.76 -1.26
N ALA A 103 -9.94 7.31 -2.47
CA ALA A 103 -9.30 6.62 -3.59
C ALA A 103 -7.81 6.35 -3.31
N VAL A 104 -7.11 7.32 -2.72
CA VAL A 104 -5.72 7.14 -2.31
C VAL A 104 -5.60 6.05 -1.24
N ARG A 105 -6.55 5.99 -0.29
CA ARG A 105 -6.54 4.95 0.75
C ARG A 105 -6.73 3.56 0.16
N ILE A 106 -7.60 3.42 -0.83
CA ILE A 106 -7.80 2.16 -1.53
C ILE A 106 -6.50 1.73 -2.22
N LEU A 107 -5.84 2.67 -2.88
CA LEU A 107 -4.55 2.40 -3.51
C LEU A 107 -3.48 2.05 -2.48
N ALA A 108 -3.45 2.76 -1.36
CA ALA A 108 -2.50 2.48 -0.28
C ALA A 108 -2.70 1.06 0.26
N ARG A 109 -3.95 0.63 0.42
CA ARG A 109 -4.25 -0.74 0.86
C ARG A 109 -3.73 -1.78 -0.13
N ALA A 110 -3.89 -1.51 -1.42
CA ALA A 110 -3.36 -2.39 -2.46
C ALA A 110 -1.83 -2.43 -2.43
N TRP A 111 -1.19 -1.28 -2.24
CA TRP A 111 0.26 -1.22 -2.11
C TRP A 111 0.78 -2.01 -0.91
N LEU A 112 0.03 -2.02 0.19
CA LEU A 112 0.48 -2.76 1.37
C LEU A 112 0.58 -4.25 1.13
N ARG A 113 -0.27 -4.81 0.29
CA ARG A 113 -0.13 -6.22 -0.11
C ARG A 113 1.20 -6.45 -0.81
N VAL A 114 1.54 -5.55 -1.72
CA VAL A 114 2.78 -5.63 -2.48
C VAL A 114 3.98 -5.43 -1.55
N ILE A 115 3.94 -4.39 -0.73
CA ILE A 115 5.02 -4.05 0.19
C ILE A 115 5.25 -5.19 1.19
N TRP A 116 4.16 -5.70 1.79
CA TRP A 116 4.26 -6.80 2.74
C TRP A 116 4.89 -8.02 2.09
N ARG A 117 4.48 -8.36 0.88
CA ARG A 117 5.02 -9.52 0.18
C ARG A 117 6.50 -9.35 -0.12
N CYS A 118 6.90 -8.22 -0.61
CA CYS A 118 8.33 -7.94 -0.87
C CYS A 118 9.14 -7.98 0.43
N TRP A 119 8.62 -7.38 1.48
CA TRP A 119 9.26 -7.34 2.78
C TRP A 119 9.37 -8.74 3.38
N ASN A 120 8.28 -9.50 3.36
CA ASN A 120 8.25 -10.85 3.91
C ASN A 120 9.19 -11.80 3.16
N ASP A 121 9.25 -11.68 1.84
CA ASP A 121 10.05 -12.54 0.98
C ASP A 121 11.48 -12.03 0.76
N HIS A 122 11.84 -10.90 1.34
CA HIS A 122 13.15 -10.25 1.17
C HIS A 122 13.48 -9.99 -0.31
N THR A 123 12.49 -9.56 -1.08
CA THR A 123 12.65 -9.30 -2.51
C THR A 123 12.41 -7.84 -2.84
N ALA A 124 13.03 -7.36 -3.92
CA ALA A 124 12.76 -6.03 -4.44
C ALA A 124 11.42 -6.02 -5.18
N TYR A 125 10.84 -4.83 -5.30
CA TYR A 125 9.62 -4.65 -6.07
C TYR A 125 9.88 -4.90 -7.56
N ASP A 126 8.99 -5.65 -8.17
CA ASP A 126 9.03 -5.94 -9.61
C ASP A 126 7.67 -5.59 -10.23
N PRO A 127 7.60 -4.52 -11.04
CA PRO A 127 6.34 -4.13 -11.65
C PRO A 127 5.77 -5.18 -12.60
N ASP A 128 6.62 -6.09 -13.09
CA ASP A 128 6.17 -7.14 -13.99
C ASP A 128 5.34 -8.22 -13.32
N ARG A 129 5.28 -8.23 -12.00
CA ARG A 129 4.48 -9.21 -11.26
C ARG A 129 2.99 -8.87 -11.19
N HIS A 130 2.57 -7.72 -11.67
CA HIS A 130 1.15 -7.36 -11.72
C HIS A 130 0.47 -8.05 -12.91
N THR A 131 0.36 -9.37 -12.84
CA THR A 131 -0.15 -10.18 -13.97
C THR A 131 -1.61 -9.89 -14.31
N GLY A 132 -2.44 -9.66 -13.31
CA GLY A 132 -3.83 -9.33 -13.54
C GLY A 132 -4.01 -8.07 -14.38
N LEU A 133 -3.18 -7.07 -14.10
CA LEU A 133 -3.21 -5.83 -14.87
C LEU A 133 -2.72 -6.07 -16.30
N LYS A 134 -1.67 -6.86 -16.47
CA LYS A 134 -1.17 -7.18 -17.80
C LYS A 134 -2.24 -7.83 -18.65
N GLN A 135 -2.99 -8.76 -18.09
CA GLN A 135 -4.08 -9.40 -18.81
C GLN A 135 -5.19 -8.41 -19.18
N HIS A 136 -5.48 -7.48 -18.27
CA HIS A 136 -6.52 -6.49 -18.48
C HIS A 136 -6.12 -5.44 -19.53
N LEU A 137 -4.85 -5.06 -19.54
CA LEU A 137 -4.33 -4.06 -20.46
C LEU A 137 -3.80 -4.65 -21.77
N ALA A 138 -3.72 -5.96 -21.84
CA ALA A 138 -3.29 -6.61 -23.08
C ALA A 138 -4.29 -6.27 -24.19
N PRO A 139 -3.80 -5.96 -25.41
CA PRO A 139 -4.71 -5.71 -26.51
C PRO A 139 -5.54 -6.97 -26.72
N ALA A 140 -6.82 -6.77 -27.00
CA ALA A 140 -7.69 -7.88 -27.30
C ALA A 140 -7.04 -8.69 -28.42
N ALA A 141 -6.89 -9.98 -28.16
CA ALA A 141 -6.30 -10.85 -29.16
C ALA A 141 -7.14 -10.74 -30.45
N ALA A 142 -6.48 -10.35 -31.49
CA ALA A 142 -7.14 -10.20 -32.79
C ALA A 142 -7.64 -11.55 -33.27
#